data_997aa13a231f43d09ca6e1b9088d5382
#
_entry.id   997aa13a231f43d09ca6e1b9088d5382
#
_cell.length_a   1.000
_cell.length_b   1.000
_cell.length_c   1.000
_cell.angle_alpha   90.00
_cell.angle_beta   90.00
_cell.angle_gamma   90.00
#
_symmetry.space_group_name_H-M   'P 1'
#
loop_
_entity.id
_entity.type
_entity.pdbx_description
1 polymer ?
#
loop_
_entity_poly.entity_id
_entity_poly.type
_entity_poly.pdbx_seq_one_letter_code
_entity_poly.pdbx_strand_id
1 'polypeptide(L)'
;MFLRFIYILVITLTTISCSIGTSFKSNDIRSFKGTLIPELSNEPILIEKVTMDLILNERNKKQLNLPLNLLNYSPGSYKIGFGDELFIYVYGETERLSAALARGAAINPVFQKIVRDDGTIFYPNAGILDVAGKTVEEVRLLLTNELSNVLNNPQVDVSVTKFNSQKIIISGSFEKSGSVPITTVPTTLSEVISNANPFGTAGRLSNGDLTKIKFTRDGYTYDIDYEYLARNSQIQNYIYLKGGD
;
A
#
# COMPACT_ATOMS: atom_id res chain seq x y z
N MET A 1 -6.79 -70.22 -16.06
CA MET A 1 -5.35 -69.99 -15.89
C MET A 1 -4.85 -68.81 -16.72
N PHE A 2 -5.33 -68.65 -17.98
CA PHE A 2 -4.93 -67.61 -18.91
C PHE A 2 -5.29 -66.17 -18.45
N LEU A 3 -6.44 -65.97 -17.83
CA LEU A 3 -6.90 -64.64 -17.36
C LEU A 3 -6.07 -64.10 -16.20
N ARG A 4 -5.53 -64.93 -15.36
CA ARG A 4 -4.62 -64.51 -14.26
C ARG A 4 -3.24 -64.07 -14.75
N PHE A 5 -2.77 -64.62 -15.85
CA PHE A 5 -1.52 -64.24 -16.49
C PHE A 5 -1.62 -62.85 -17.15
N ILE A 6 -2.77 -62.54 -17.74
CA ILE A 6 -3.03 -61.22 -18.40
C ILE A 6 -3.11 -60.14 -17.31
N TYR A 7 -3.73 -60.42 -16.14
CA TYR A 7 -3.80 -59.46 -15.03
C TYR A 7 -2.41 -59.14 -14.43
N ILE A 8 -1.55 -60.15 -14.30
CA ILE A 8 -0.18 -59.93 -13.82
C ILE A 8 0.65 -59.17 -14.84
N LEU A 9 0.48 -59.42 -16.15
CA LEU A 9 1.19 -58.73 -17.20
C LEU A 9 0.76 -57.23 -17.31
N VAL A 10 -0.51 -56.92 -17.06
CA VAL A 10 -1.00 -55.55 -17.06
C VAL A 10 -0.50 -54.75 -15.86
N ILE A 11 -0.43 -55.41 -14.67
CA ILE A 11 0.08 -54.76 -13.46
C ILE A 11 1.60 -54.49 -13.55
N THR A 12 2.36 -55.37 -14.20
CA THR A 12 3.81 -55.15 -14.40
C THR A 12 4.11 -54.05 -15.43
N LEU A 13 3.20 -53.82 -16.43
CA LEU A 13 3.35 -52.77 -17.42
C LEU A 13 3.07 -51.37 -16.84
N THR A 14 2.25 -51.27 -15.79
CA THR A 14 1.88 -49.97 -15.19
C THR A 14 2.94 -49.46 -14.18
N THR A 15 3.91 -50.26 -13.78
CA THR A 15 4.97 -49.83 -12.85
C THR A 15 6.21 -49.26 -13.54
N ILE A 16 6.26 -49.22 -14.89
CA ILE A 16 7.37 -48.62 -15.64
C ILE A 16 6.96 -47.22 -16.07
N SER A 17 6.43 -46.42 -15.17
CA SER A 17 6.12 -45.00 -15.45
C SER A 17 7.00 -44.12 -14.56
N CYS A 18 7.73 -43.26 -15.24
CA CYS A 18 8.42 -42.08 -14.73
C CYS A 18 9.76 -42.31 -13.99
N SER A 19 10.78 -42.54 -14.78
CA SER A 19 12.12 -42.05 -14.44
C SER A 19 12.72 -41.33 -15.68
N ILE A 20 12.02 -40.29 -16.15
CA ILE A 20 12.61 -39.28 -17.03
C ILE A 20 12.71 -38.03 -16.18
N GLY A 21 13.49 -38.10 -15.12
CA GLY A 21 14.10 -36.95 -14.52
C GLY A 21 15.54 -36.91 -15.06
N THR A 22 15.83 -35.99 -15.97
CA THR A 22 17.20 -35.55 -16.19
C THR A 22 17.65 -34.84 -14.92
N SER A 23 17.86 -35.63 -13.86
CA SER A 23 18.43 -35.13 -12.64
C SER A 23 19.90 -34.78 -12.92
N PHE A 24 20.21 -33.52 -12.96
CA PHE A 24 21.59 -33.07 -12.75
C PHE A 24 22.11 -33.75 -11.50
N LYS A 25 23.03 -34.70 -11.68
CA LYS A 25 23.64 -35.34 -10.51
C LYS A 25 24.45 -34.28 -9.80
N SER A 26 24.21 -34.10 -8.51
CA SER A 26 24.92 -33.09 -7.67
C SER A 26 26.45 -33.23 -7.74
N ASN A 27 26.97 -34.38 -8.13
CA ASN A 27 28.39 -34.64 -8.34
C ASN A 27 28.93 -33.97 -9.61
N ASP A 28 28.12 -33.84 -10.66
CA ASP A 28 28.53 -33.18 -11.90
C ASP A 28 28.70 -31.68 -11.70
N ILE A 29 27.87 -31.07 -10.84
CA ILE A 29 27.98 -29.67 -10.47
C ILE A 29 29.20 -29.40 -9.58
N ARG A 30 29.55 -30.34 -8.66
CA ARG A 30 30.69 -30.16 -7.76
C ARG A 30 32.03 -30.20 -8.44
N SER A 31 32.14 -30.93 -9.55
CA SER A 31 33.38 -31.08 -10.33
C SER A 31 33.49 -30.09 -11.49
N PHE A 32 32.40 -29.41 -11.85
CA PHE A 32 32.38 -28.55 -13.01
C PHE A 32 32.97 -27.19 -12.70
N LYS A 33 34.09 -26.88 -13.35
CA LYS A 33 34.67 -25.53 -13.45
C LYS A 33 34.56 -25.10 -14.89
N GLY A 34 33.50 -24.37 -15.23
CA GLY A 34 33.34 -23.92 -16.59
C GLY A 34 31.98 -23.30 -16.89
N THR A 35 31.77 -22.99 -18.14
CA THR A 35 30.55 -22.39 -18.66
C THR A 35 29.68 -23.48 -19.26
N LEU A 36 28.43 -23.64 -18.78
CA LEU A 36 27.44 -24.49 -19.43
C LEU A 36 26.69 -23.64 -20.47
N ILE A 37 26.63 -24.13 -21.68
CA ILE A 37 25.79 -23.55 -22.74
C ILE A 37 24.55 -24.43 -22.85
N PRO A 38 23.38 -23.99 -22.38
CA PRO A 38 22.14 -24.74 -22.61
C PRO A 38 21.81 -24.75 -24.10
N GLU A 39 21.37 -25.86 -24.64
CA GLU A 39 20.98 -26.01 -26.05
C GLU A 39 19.87 -25.04 -26.50
N LEU A 40 19.19 -24.36 -25.54
CA LEU A 40 18.05 -23.46 -25.76
C LEU A 40 18.34 -21.98 -25.57
N SER A 41 19.54 -21.60 -25.14
CA SER A 41 19.92 -20.17 -24.98
C SER A 41 21.32 -19.94 -25.53
N ASN A 42 21.48 -18.88 -26.29
CA ASN A 42 22.79 -18.46 -26.82
C ASN A 42 23.69 -17.79 -25.75
N GLU A 43 23.25 -17.73 -24.50
CA GLU A 43 24.02 -17.10 -23.43
C GLU A 43 24.67 -18.14 -22.52
N PRO A 44 25.97 -18.01 -22.25
CA PRO A 44 26.70 -18.92 -21.39
C PRO A 44 26.25 -18.76 -19.92
N ILE A 45 25.88 -19.84 -19.28
CA ILE A 45 25.64 -19.85 -17.83
C ILE A 45 26.99 -20.05 -17.11
N LEU A 46 27.41 -19.04 -16.37
CA LEU A 46 28.58 -19.11 -15.51
C LEU A 46 28.21 -19.78 -14.20
N ILE A 47 28.85 -20.91 -13.92
CA ILE A 47 28.69 -21.62 -12.65
C ILE A 47 29.86 -21.27 -11.74
N GLU A 48 29.59 -20.51 -10.69
CA GLU A 48 30.57 -20.18 -9.67
C GLU A 48 30.26 -20.90 -8.35
N LYS A 49 31.34 -21.29 -7.64
CA LYS A 49 31.18 -21.84 -6.30
C LYS A 49 30.78 -20.71 -5.35
N VAL A 50 29.71 -20.91 -4.60
CA VAL A 50 29.28 -19.96 -3.56
C VAL A 50 30.34 -19.93 -2.46
N THR A 51 31.06 -18.83 -2.38
CA THR A 51 32.05 -18.53 -1.33
C THR A 51 31.56 -17.36 -0.48
N MET A 52 32.13 -17.22 0.73
CA MET A 52 31.80 -16.07 1.59
C MET A 52 32.14 -14.74 0.89
N ASP A 53 33.24 -14.70 0.14
CA ASP A 53 33.66 -13.49 -0.59
C ASP A 53 32.66 -13.14 -1.71
N LEU A 54 32.11 -14.14 -2.42
CA LEU A 54 31.07 -13.93 -3.42
C LEU A 54 29.81 -13.33 -2.77
N ILE A 55 29.38 -13.89 -1.64
CA ILE A 55 28.21 -13.39 -0.89
C ILE A 55 28.44 -11.95 -0.42
N LEU A 56 29.61 -11.66 0.14
CA LEU A 56 29.95 -10.33 0.61
C LEU A 56 30.05 -9.32 -0.55
N ASN A 57 30.64 -9.72 -1.68
CA ASN A 57 30.73 -8.88 -2.86
C ASN A 57 29.37 -8.56 -3.46
N GLU A 58 28.48 -9.55 -3.59
CA GLU A 58 27.12 -9.33 -4.08
C GLU A 58 26.30 -8.48 -3.11
N ARG A 59 26.49 -8.67 -1.82
CA ARG A 59 25.86 -7.84 -0.79
C ARG A 59 26.34 -6.38 -0.83
N ASN A 60 27.63 -6.15 -1.06
CA ASN A 60 28.23 -4.82 -1.15
C ASN A 60 27.92 -4.12 -2.49
N LYS A 61 27.66 -4.87 -3.57
CA LYS A 61 27.25 -4.31 -4.86
C LYS A 61 25.84 -3.70 -4.83
N LYS A 62 24.97 -4.17 -3.94
CA LYS A 62 23.63 -3.61 -3.74
C LYS A 62 23.74 -2.27 -3.00
N GLN A 63 24.17 -1.22 -3.72
CA GLN A 63 24.03 0.14 -3.22
C GLN A 63 22.56 0.56 -3.25
N LEU A 64 22.14 1.17 -2.16
CA LEU A 64 20.79 1.71 -2.01
C LEU A 64 20.68 2.99 -2.85
N ASN A 65 20.35 2.86 -4.13
CA ASN A 65 20.09 4.00 -5.01
C ASN A 65 18.64 4.49 -4.87
N LEU A 66 18.25 4.87 -3.63
CA LEU A 66 16.98 5.56 -3.46
C LEU A 66 17.12 7.01 -3.89
N PRO A 67 16.22 7.50 -4.73
CA PRO A 67 16.20 8.89 -5.13
C PRO A 67 16.00 9.80 -3.91
N LEU A 68 16.81 10.84 -3.80
CA LEU A 68 16.73 11.80 -2.68
C LEU A 68 15.34 12.45 -2.55
N ASN A 69 14.62 12.61 -3.65
CA ASN A 69 13.27 13.17 -3.64
C ASN A 69 12.24 12.30 -2.89
N LEU A 70 12.46 10.98 -2.80
CA LEU A 70 11.62 10.11 -1.98
C LEU A 70 11.91 10.26 -0.49
N LEU A 71 13.18 10.44 -0.13
CA LEU A 71 13.62 10.58 1.26
C LEU A 71 13.34 11.98 1.81
N ASN A 72 13.43 13.00 0.97
CA ASN A 72 13.26 14.38 1.38
C ASN A 72 11.80 14.84 1.41
N TYR A 73 10.86 14.00 0.98
CA TYR A 73 9.45 14.34 1.09
C TYR A 73 9.01 14.32 2.56
N SER A 74 8.56 15.46 3.04
CA SER A 74 7.94 15.61 4.36
C SER A 74 6.46 15.96 4.18
N PRO A 75 5.55 15.15 4.72
CA PRO A 75 4.12 15.44 4.62
C PRO A 75 3.79 16.72 5.42
N GLY A 76 3.09 17.61 4.79
CA GLY A 76 2.46 18.76 5.45
C GLY A 76 1.14 18.37 6.12
N SER A 77 0.42 19.37 6.64
CA SER A 77 -0.95 19.17 7.11
C SER A 77 -1.85 18.66 5.98
N TYR A 78 -2.77 17.77 6.32
CA TYR A 78 -3.76 17.25 5.37
C TYR A 78 -4.55 18.40 4.73
N LYS A 79 -4.67 18.36 3.42
CA LYS A 79 -5.48 19.31 2.64
C LYS A 79 -6.79 18.62 2.26
N ILE A 80 -7.89 19.22 2.69
CA ILE A 80 -9.25 18.77 2.38
C ILE A 80 -9.45 18.78 0.86
N GLY A 81 -10.10 17.76 0.32
CA GLY A 81 -10.36 17.64 -1.11
C GLY A 81 -11.77 17.15 -1.41
N PHE A 82 -12.06 16.99 -2.71
CA PHE A 82 -13.38 16.60 -3.19
C PHE A 82 -13.77 15.21 -2.67
N GLY A 83 -15.01 15.09 -2.19
CA GLY A 83 -15.54 13.84 -1.66
C GLY A 83 -15.17 13.55 -0.22
N ASP A 84 -14.29 14.32 0.42
CA ASP A 84 -14.03 14.20 1.85
C ASP A 84 -15.29 14.53 2.63
N GLU A 85 -15.45 13.86 3.79
CA GLU A 85 -16.58 14.06 4.67
C GLU A 85 -16.10 14.74 5.95
N LEU A 86 -16.62 15.94 6.18
CA LEU A 86 -16.31 16.76 7.34
C LEU A 86 -17.39 16.60 8.39
N PHE A 87 -17.00 16.50 9.64
CA PHE A 87 -17.87 16.68 10.78
C PHE A 87 -17.63 18.08 11.36
N ILE A 88 -18.68 18.86 11.43
CA ILE A 88 -18.64 20.26 11.91
C ILE A 88 -19.57 20.38 13.10
N TYR A 89 -19.04 20.86 14.20
CA TYR A 89 -19.77 21.07 15.44
C TYR A 89 -19.62 22.51 15.91
N VAL A 90 -20.76 23.17 16.21
CA VAL A 90 -20.80 24.52 16.75
C VAL A 90 -21.38 24.47 18.16
N TYR A 91 -20.59 24.87 19.14
CA TYR A 91 -20.99 24.89 20.52
C TYR A 91 -22.06 25.97 20.74
N GLY A 92 -23.10 25.65 21.53
CA GLY A 92 -24.25 26.54 21.75
C GLY A 92 -25.48 26.19 20.90
N GLU A 93 -25.35 25.39 19.85
CA GLU A 93 -26.51 24.80 19.13
C GLU A 93 -26.97 23.47 19.72
N THR A 94 -26.56 23.15 20.94
CA THR A 94 -26.71 21.86 21.62
C THR A 94 -28.16 21.45 21.87
N GLU A 95 -29.09 22.39 21.97
CA GLU A 95 -30.50 22.02 22.17
C GLU A 95 -31.12 21.29 20.97
N ARG A 96 -30.69 21.62 19.76
CA ARG A 96 -31.11 20.95 18.53
C ARG A 96 -30.49 19.56 18.40
N LEU A 97 -29.24 19.40 18.82
CA LEU A 97 -28.50 18.14 18.78
C LEU A 97 -29.06 17.16 19.80
N SER A 98 -29.26 17.60 21.06
CA SER A 98 -29.80 16.77 22.13
C SER A 98 -31.23 16.28 21.81
N ALA A 99 -32.07 17.13 21.23
CA ALA A 99 -33.39 16.74 20.76
C ALA A 99 -33.39 15.74 19.59
N ALA A 100 -32.41 15.83 18.70
CA ALA A 100 -32.24 14.89 17.59
C ALA A 100 -31.72 13.53 18.07
N LEU A 101 -30.73 13.52 18.95
CA LEU A 101 -30.18 12.30 19.56
C LEU A 101 -31.19 11.60 20.48
N ALA A 102 -31.95 12.35 21.26
CA ALA A 102 -33.04 11.82 22.10
C ALA A 102 -34.17 11.12 21.30
N ARG A 103 -34.31 11.45 20.02
CA ARG A 103 -35.26 10.81 19.10
C ARG A 103 -34.67 9.63 18.34
N GLY A 104 -33.46 9.18 18.67
CA GLY A 104 -32.79 8.06 17.99
C GLY A 104 -32.36 8.39 16.56
N ALA A 105 -32.28 9.69 16.22
CA ALA A 105 -31.71 10.08 14.94
C ALA A 105 -30.22 9.70 14.92
N ALA A 106 -29.83 8.95 13.93
CA ALA A 106 -28.42 8.74 13.62
C ALA A 106 -27.72 10.12 13.51
N ILE A 107 -26.43 10.18 13.91
CA ILE A 107 -25.61 11.39 13.83
C ILE A 107 -25.88 12.06 12.48
N ASN A 108 -26.58 13.17 12.53
CA ASN A 108 -27.42 13.67 11.47
C ASN A 108 -26.59 14.32 10.36
N PRO A 109 -27.04 14.26 9.10
CA PRO A 109 -26.49 15.01 7.96
C PRO A 109 -26.34 16.54 8.18
N VAL A 110 -26.91 17.09 9.25
CA VAL A 110 -26.69 18.48 9.65
C VAL A 110 -25.21 18.74 10.02
N PHE A 111 -24.54 17.78 10.68
CA PHE A 111 -23.16 17.91 11.14
C PHE A 111 -22.14 17.35 10.16
N GLN A 112 -22.55 16.40 9.30
CA GLN A 112 -21.70 15.81 8.28
C GLN A 112 -21.88 16.58 6.97
N LYS A 113 -20.78 17.04 6.41
CA LYS A 113 -20.74 17.77 5.14
C LYS A 113 -19.77 17.08 4.19
N ILE A 114 -20.25 16.70 3.03
CA ILE A 114 -19.41 16.17 1.96
C ILE A 114 -18.93 17.37 1.15
N VAL A 115 -17.61 17.42 0.91
CA VAL A 115 -17.01 18.40 0.01
C VAL A 115 -17.46 18.08 -1.42
N ARG A 116 -18.10 19.03 -2.05
CA ARG A 116 -18.67 18.90 -3.39
C ARG A 116 -17.56 18.87 -4.45
N ASP A 117 -17.94 18.57 -5.66
CA ASP A 117 -17.07 18.56 -6.83
C ASP A 117 -16.51 19.96 -7.20
N ASP A 118 -17.22 21.03 -6.81
CA ASP A 118 -16.76 22.41 -6.91
C ASP A 118 -15.82 22.84 -5.75
N GLY A 119 -15.53 21.96 -4.81
CA GLY A 119 -14.65 22.23 -3.66
C GLY A 119 -15.33 22.91 -2.50
N THR A 120 -16.66 23.06 -2.53
CA THR A 120 -17.42 23.78 -1.53
C THR A 120 -18.18 22.86 -0.57
N ILE A 121 -18.57 23.42 0.56
CA ILE A 121 -19.61 22.88 1.45
C ILE A 121 -20.69 23.95 1.67
N PHE A 122 -21.89 23.52 1.99
CA PHE A 122 -22.92 24.38 2.51
C PHE A 122 -23.06 24.21 4.03
N TYR A 123 -22.97 25.32 4.77
CA TYR A 123 -23.24 25.33 6.19
C TYR A 123 -24.34 26.37 6.52
N PRO A 124 -25.35 26.01 7.36
CA PRO A 124 -26.40 26.95 7.77
C PRO A 124 -25.79 28.21 8.39
N ASN A 125 -26.37 29.35 8.10
CA ASN A 125 -25.96 30.70 8.53
C ASN A 125 -24.59 31.19 8.00
N ALA A 126 -23.72 30.32 7.49
CA ALA A 126 -22.48 30.70 6.84
C ALA A 126 -22.57 30.63 5.29
N GLY A 127 -23.57 29.89 4.76
CA GLY A 127 -23.76 29.76 3.31
C GLY A 127 -22.83 28.76 2.65
N ILE A 128 -22.38 29.05 1.43
CA ILE A 128 -21.46 28.24 0.64
C ILE A 128 -20.03 28.67 0.96
N LEU A 129 -19.21 27.70 1.34
CA LEU A 129 -17.82 27.92 1.76
C LEU A 129 -16.87 27.08 0.90
N ASP A 130 -15.84 27.72 0.37
CA ASP A 130 -14.77 27.07 -0.34
C ASP A 130 -13.78 26.43 0.67
N VAL A 131 -13.69 25.10 0.67
CA VAL A 131 -12.89 24.32 1.64
C VAL A 131 -11.81 23.46 0.99
N ALA A 132 -11.91 23.21 -0.31
CA ALA A 132 -10.89 22.41 -0.99
C ALA A 132 -9.52 23.09 -0.96
N GLY A 133 -8.46 22.28 -0.74
CA GLY A 133 -7.09 22.78 -0.61
C GLY A 133 -6.75 23.41 0.74
N LYS A 134 -7.74 23.60 1.61
CA LYS A 134 -7.53 24.12 2.97
C LYS A 134 -7.26 23.00 3.97
N THR A 135 -6.58 23.34 5.05
CA THR A 135 -6.44 22.47 6.22
C THR A 135 -7.70 22.51 7.09
N VAL A 136 -7.85 21.55 7.98
CA VAL A 136 -8.94 21.51 8.96
C VAL A 136 -8.98 22.82 9.78
N GLU A 137 -7.82 23.31 10.17
CA GLU A 137 -7.70 24.54 10.96
C GLU A 137 -8.12 25.79 10.16
N GLU A 138 -7.71 25.88 8.90
CA GLU A 138 -8.13 26.98 8.02
C GLU A 138 -9.64 26.98 7.80
N VAL A 139 -10.27 25.81 7.67
CA VAL A 139 -11.74 25.70 7.55
C VAL A 139 -12.43 26.04 8.86
N ARG A 140 -11.87 25.64 10.00
CA ARG A 140 -12.39 26.00 11.32
C ARG A 140 -12.40 27.51 11.51
N LEU A 141 -11.32 28.20 11.17
CA LEU A 141 -11.20 29.65 11.26
C LEU A 141 -12.17 30.36 10.29
N LEU A 142 -12.27 29.86 9.05
CA LEU A 142 -13.21 30.38 8.07
C LEU A 142 -14.65 30.31 8.58
N LEU A 143 -15.08 29.13 9.07
CA LEU A 143 -16.41 28.95 9.63
C LEU A 143 -16.67 29.84 10.85
N THR A 144 -15.70 29.93 11.76
CA THR A 144 -15.82 30.80 12.94
C THR A 144 -16.03 32.24 12.55
N ASN A 145 -15.30 32.74 11.55
CA ASN A 145 -15.42 34.10 11.06
C ASN A 145 -16.80 34.39 10.41
N GLU A 146 -17.25 33.50 9.52
CA GLU A 146 -18.54 33.62 8.86
C GLU A 146 -19.72 33.57 9.84
N LEU A 147 -19.65 32.65 10.81
CA LEU A 147 -20.69 32.49 11.82
C LEU A 147 -20.72 33.65 12.84
N SER A 148 -19.61 34.33 13.07
CA SER A 148 -19.57 35.47 13.99
C SER A 148 -20.43 36.66 13.56
N ASN A 149 -20.83 36.72 12.29
CA ASN A 149 -21.80 37.71 11.78
C ASN A 149 -23.23 37.47 12.31
N VAL A 150 -23.55 36.25 12.75
CA VAL A 150 -24.89 35.82 13.15
C VAL A 150 -24.96 35.32 14.57
N LEU A 151 -23.86 34.72 15.05
CA LEU A 151 -23.74 34.11 16.38
C LEU A 151 -22.76 34.94 17.24
N ASN A 152 -23.06 35.08 18.50
CA ASN A 152 -22.14 35.75 19.42
C ASN A 152 -21.06 34.75 19.92
N ASN A 153 -19.79 35.01 19.56
CA ASN A 153 -18.65 34.23 19.93
C ASN A 153 -18.78 32.68 19.62
N PRO A 154 -19.02 32.33 18.35
CA PRO A 154 -19.22 30.95 17.96
C PRO A 154 -17.93 30.13 18.19
N GLN A 155 -18.05 28.99 18.86
CA GLN A 155 -16.96 28.04 19.01
C GLN A 155 -17.21 26.87 18.06
N VAL A 156 -16.31 26.73 17.10
CA VAL A 156 -16.44 25.75 16.00
C VAL A 156 -15.38 24.68 16.14
N ASP A 157 -15.77 23.43 16.03
CA ASP A 157 -14.88 22.30 15.84
C ASP A 157 -15.11 21.65 14.47
N VAL A 158 -14.02 21.29 13.80
CA VAL A 158 -14.04 20.67 12.47
C VAL A 158 -13.13 19.46 12.47
N SER A 159 -13.60 18.34 11.99
CA SER A 159 -12.81 17.15 11.79
C SER A 159 -13.16 16.45 10.48
N VAL A 160 -12.21 15.68 9.91
CA VAL A 160 -12.46 14.85 8.73
C VAL A 160 -12.84 13.45 9.21
N THR A 161 -14.03 12.98 8.85
CA THR A 161 -14.54 11.65 9.23
C THR A 161 -14.31 10.60 8.18
N LYS A 162 -14.27 11.02 6.89
CA LYS A 162 -13.89 10.12 5.78
C LYS A 162 -12.93 10.83 4.83
N PHE A 163 -11.84 10.17 4.57
CA PHE A 163 -10.77 10.62 3.68
C PHE A 163 -10.96 9.96 2.31
N ASN A 164 -11.56 10.67 1.36
CA ASN A 164 -11.90 10.12 0.06
C ASN A 164 -11.10 10.75 -1.09
N SER A 165 -10.55 11.94 -0.86
CA SER A 165 -9.93 12.75 -1.91
C SER A 165 -8.52 12.30 -2.27
N GLN A 166 -7.73 11.86 -1.29
CA GLN A 166 -6.33 11.48 -1.49
C GLN A 166 -6.14 10.02 -1.15
N LYS A 167 -5.64 9.25 -2.12
CA LYS A 167 -5.48 7.78 -1.98
C LYS A 167 -4.15 7.34 -2.55
N ILE A 168 -3.60 6.28 -1.95
CA ILE A 168 -2.49 5.48 -2.46
C ILE A 168 -3.11 4.27 -3.15
N ILE A 169 -2.52 3.82 -4.27
CA ILE A 169 -2.98 2.64 -4.99
C ILE A 169 -1.98 1.50 -4.80
N ILE A 170 -2.45 0.40 -4.25
CA ILE A 170 -1.69 -0.83 -4.08
C ILE A 170 -2.17 -1.84 -5.10
N SER A 171 -1.28 -2.34 -5.94
CA SER A 171 -1.58 -3.35 -6.95
C SER A 171 -0.51 -4.43 -7.02
N GLY A 172 -0.85 -5.58 -7.58
CA GLY A 172 0.06 -6.71 -7.74
C GLY A 172 -0.18 -7.83 -6.74
N SER A 173 0.88 -8.58 -6.40
CA SER A 173 0.79 -9.78 -5.57
C SER A 173 0.74 -9.47 -4.07
N PHE A 174 -0.16 -8.60 -3.66
CA PHE A 174 -0.49 -8.37 -2.26
C PHE A 174 -1.83 -9.00 -1.92
N GLU A 175 -1.99 -9.51 -0.71
CA GLU A 175 -3.28 -10.07 -0.27
C GLU A 175 -4.38 -8.99 -0.24
N LYS A 176 -4.02 -7.78 0.22
CA LYS A 176 -4.91 -6.63 0.28
C LYS A 176 -4.49 -5.58 -0.74
N SER A 177 -4.78 -5.85 -2.02
CA SER A 177 -4.66 -4.86 -3.09
C SER A 177 -5.84 -3.90 -3.07
N GLY A 178 -5.63 -2.66 -3.51
CA GLY A 178 -6.69 -1.67 -3.57
C GLY A 178 -6.22 -0.26 -3.26
N SER A 179 -7.14 0.61 -2.85
CA SER A 179 -6.83 1.98 -2.48
C SER A 179 -6.77 2.15 -0.96
N VAL A 180 -5.76 2.87 -0.49
CA VAL A 180 -5.60 3.26 0.91
C VAL A 180 -5.72 4.77 1.01
N PRO A 181 -6.61 5.32 1.85
CA PRO A 181 -6.74 6.75 2.00
C PRO A 181 -5.54 7.35 2.74
N ILE A 182 -5.10 8.52 2.31
CA ILE A 182 -4.22 9.39 3.11
C ILE A 182 -5.07 10.10 4.15
N THR A 183 -4.59 10.13 5.38
CA THR A 183 -5.28 10.74 6.51
C THR A 183 -4.49 11.93 7.07
N THR A 184 -4.95 12.50 8.17
CA THR A 184 -4.20 13.52 8.93
C THR A 184 -2.92 12.98 9.56
N VAL A 185 -2.79 11.65 9.68
CA VAL A 185 -1.58 10.99 10.17
C VAL A 185 -0.70 10.63 8.99
N PRO A 186 0.56 11.07 8.97
CA PRO A 186 1.49 10.71 7.90
C PRO A 186 1.64 9.20 7.78
N THR A 187 1.47 8.69 6.56
CA THR A 187 1.55 7.26 6.24
C THR A 187 2.89 6.96 5.60
N THR A 188 3.55 5.89 6.03
CA THR A 188 4.85 5.46 5.51
C THR A 188 4.74 4.27 4.56
N LEU A 189 5.76 4.09 3.71
CA LEU A 189 5.86 2.93 2.83
C LEU A 189 5.84 1.61 3.61
N SER A 190 6.52 1.57 4.76
CA SER A 190 6.55 0.39 5.63
C SER A 190 5.17 0.01 6.14
N GLU A 191 4.39 0.99 6.56
CA GLU A 191 3.03 0.79 7.06
C GLU A 191 2.10 0.26 5.97
N VAL A 192 2.15 0.85 4.79
CA VAL A 192 1.30 0.43 3.66
C VAL A 192 1.64 -0.98 3.20
N ILE A 193 2.92 -1.32 3.06
CA ILE A 193 3.33 -2.68 2.67
C ILE A 193 2.95 -3.70 3.74
N SER A 194 3.15 -3.38 5.02
CA SER A 194 2.76 -4.27 6.12
C SER A 194 1.25 -4.54 6.14
N ASN A 195 0.44 -3.50 5.94
CA ASN A 195 -1.01 -3.60 5.91
C ASN A 195 -1.53 -4.33 4.67
N ALA A 196 -0.81 -4.24 3.53
CA ALA A 196 -1.12 -4.95 2.31
C ALA A 196 -0.86 -6.46 2.39
N ASN A 197 -0.18 -6.91 3.45
CA ASN A 197 0.13 -8.31 3.73
C ASN A 197 0.78 -9.04 2.53
N PRO A 198 2.04 -8.75 2.21
CA PRO A 198 2.73 -9.31 1.05
C PRO A 198 2.98 -10.82 1.17
N PHE A 199 2.95 -11.37 2.39
CA PHE A 199 3.18 -12.79 2.65
C PHE A 199 1.89 -13.63 2.71
N GLY A 200 0.73 -12.98 2.66
CA GLY A 200 -0.56 -13.64 2.77
C GLY A 200 -0.85 -14.19 4.18
N THR A 201 -2.06 -14.68 4.34
CA THR A 201 -2.48 -15.41 5.55
C THR A 201 -2.16 -16.89 5.37
N ALA A 202 -1.93 -17.62 6.46
CA ALA A 202 -1.67 -19.06 6.44
C ALA A 202 -2.68 -19.81 5.54
N GLY A 203 -2.20 -20.39 4.43
CA GLY A 203 -3.01 -21.10 3.43
C GLY A 203 -3.29 -20.32 2.14
N ARG A 204 -2.96 -19.03 2.04
CA ARG A 204 -2.94 -18.25 0.79
C ARG A 204 -1.53 -17.72 0.58
N LEU A 205 -0.83 -18.29 -0.39
CA LEU A 205 0.49 -17.81 -0.77
C LEU A 205 0.32 -16.52 -1.59
N SER A 206 0.56 -15.38 -0.96
CA SER A 206 0.90 -14.18 -1.69
C SER A 206 2.38 -14.29 -2.03
N ASN A 207 2.70 -14.50 -3.31
CA ASN A 207 4.08 -14.62 -3.80
C ASN A 207 4.63 -13.25 -4.22
N GLY A 208 4.39 -12.22 -3.41
CA GLY A 208 4.93 -10.89 -3.68
C GLY A 208 6.46 -10.90 -3.57
N ASP A 209 7.12 -10.52 -4.64
CA ASP A 209 8.57 -10.31 -4.64
C ASP A 209 8.89 -8.92 -4.07
N LEU A 210 9.21 -8.87 -2.78
CA LEU A 210 9.55 -7.63 -2.09
C LEU A 210 10.90 -7.02 -2.53
N THR A 211 11.70 -7.76 -3.32
CA THR A 211 12.95 -7.24 -3.88
C THR A 211 12.70 -6.36 -5.11
N LYS A 212 11.47 -6.35 -5.65
CA LYS A 212 11.11 -5.65 -6.90
C LYS A 212 9.79 -4.88 -6.78
N ILE A 213 9.67 -4.07 -5.75
CA ILE A 213 8.51 -3.18 -5.61
C ILE A 213 8.67 -2.00 -6.56
N LYS A 214 7.66 -1.81 -7.41
CA LYS A 214 7.55 -0.61 -8.24
C LYS A 214 6.81 0.46 -7.47
N PHE A 215 7.49 1.55 -7.20
CA PHE A 215 6.93 2.73 -6.54
C PHE A 215 6.80 3.85 -7.56
N THR A 216 5.60 4.36 -7.75
CA THR A 216 5.34 5.44 -8.71
C THR A 216 4.93 6.71 -8.00
N ARG A 217 5.60 7.82 -8.29
CA ARG A 217 5.32 9.16 -7.76
C ARG A 217 5.52 10.21 -8.84
N ASP A 218 4.55 11.10 -9.02
CA ASP A 218 4.64 12.21 -9.98
C ASP A 218 4.99 11.76 -11.41
N GLY A 219 4.51 10.58 -11.82
CA GLY A 219 4.78 9.99 -13.12
C GLY A 219 6.12 9.28 -13.26
N TYR A 220 6.97 9.30 -12.24
CA TYR A 220 8.23 8.55 -12.21
C TYR A 220 8.05 7.25 -11.45
N THR A 221 8.58 6.15 -12.00
CA THR A 221 8.56 4.83 -11.37
C THR A 221 9.96 4.46 -10.89
N TYR A 222 10.04 4.00 -9.66
CA TYR A 222 11.27 3.60 -8.98
C TYR A 222 11.18 2.13 -8.61
N ASP A 223 12.24 1.38 -8.85
CA ASP A 223 12.37 0.00 -8.39
C ASP A 223 12.98 0.00 -6.99
N ILE A 224 12.22 -0.50 -6.02
CA ILE A 224 12.60 -0.52 -4.60
C ILE A 224 12.80 -1.96 -4.16
N ASP A 225 14.00 -2.30 -3.69
CA ASP A 225 14.26 -3.53 -2.94
C ASP A 225 13.85 -3.31 -1.47
N TYR A 226 12.55 -3.51 -1.20
CA TYR A 226 12.00 -3.32 0.14
C TYR A 226 12.57 -4.31 1.15
N GLU A 227 12.84 -5.56 0.74
CA GLU A 227 13.43 -6.56 1.62
C GLU A 227 14.83 -6.13 2.10
N TYR A 228 15.65 -5.59 1.19
CA TYR A 228 16.95 -5.05 1.54
C TYR A 228 16.85 -3.85 2.48
N LEU A 229 15.92 -2.92 2.22
CA LEU A 229 15.65 -1.77 3.07
C LEU A 229 15.26 -2.17 4.48
N ALA A 230 14.32 -3.10 4.61
CA ALA A 230 13.80 -3.55 5.89
C ALA A 230 14.87 -4.26 6.74
N ARG A 231 15.78 -4.99 6.10
CA ARG A 231 16.84 -5.73 6.79
C ARG A 231 18.06 -4.88 7.17
N ASN A 232 18.39 -3.87 6.38
CA ASN A 232 19.70 -3.22 6.48
C ASN A 232 19.67 -1.75 6.94
N SER A 233 18.57 -1.04 6.78
CA SER A 233 18.59 0.41 6.98
C SER A 233 17.39 1.01 7.72
N GLN A 234 16.25 0.35 7.73
CA GLN A 234 14.96 0.89 8.21
C GLN A 234 14.53 2.21 7.53
N ILE A 235 15.18 2.59 6.44
CA ILE A 235 14.89 3.83 5.69
C ILE A 235 13.44 3.85 5.17
N GLN A 236 12.85 2.68 4.90
CA GLN A 236 11.45 2.54 4.49
C GLN A 236 10.45 3.17 5.49
N ASN A 237 10.84 3.32 6.75
CA ASN A 237 10.02 3.97 7.78
C ASN A 237 10.01 5.50 7.63
N TYR A 238 10.93 6.05 6.84
CA TYR A 238 11.06 7.48 6.57
C TYR A 238 10.58 7.87 5.16
N ILE A 239 10.16 6.89 4.35
CA ILE A 239 9.54 7.17 3.06
C ILE A 239 8.07 7.42 3.30
N TYR A 240 7.71 8.69 3.41
CA TYR A 240 6.32 9.11 3.54
C TYR A 240 5.62 9.07 2.18
N LEU A 241 4.36 8.70 2.21
CA LEU A 241 3.50 8.59 1.03
C LEU A 241 2.57 9.79 0.91
N LYS A 242 2.14 10.06 -0.33
CA LYS A 242 1.15 11.10 -0.65
C LYS A 242 0.08 10.56 -1.58
N GLY A 243 -1.01 11.32 -1.72
CA GLY A 243 -2.05 10.97 -2.68
C GLY A 243 -1.50 10.87 -4.10
N GLY A 244 -1.86 9.78 -4.78
CA GLY A 244 -1.40 9.48 -6.14
C GLY A 244 -0.14 8.62 -6.23
N ASP A 245 0.46 8.22 -5.10
CA ASP A 245 1.54 7.22 -5.07
C ASP A 245 1.00 5.83 -5.40
#